data_a3fc9c6433f87118078d035b60dd85b3
#
_entry.id   a3fc9c6433f87118078d035b60dd85b3
#
_cell.length_a   1.000
_cell.length_b   1.000
_cell.length_c   1.000
_cell.angle_alpha   90.00
_cell.angle_beta   90.00
_cell.angle_gamma   90.00
#
_symmetry.space_group_name_H-M   'P 1'
#
loop_
_entity.id
_entity.type
_entity.pdbx_description
1 polymer ?
#
loop_
_entity_poly.entity_id
_entity_poly.type
_entity_poly.pdbx_seq_one_letter_code
_entity_poly.pdbx_strand_id
1 'polypeptide(L)'
;MLKIDKTVKVSDAYRWYGQKEIEVRMWHPDYWDNTEETKDCVRIMFMSVDDTAVYRDFNEWGLEANWNWCKEWLFDKIPDTVSTEWMYEHGYAPF
;
A
#
# COMPACT_ATOMS: atom_id res chain seq x y z
N MET A 1 -2.19 12.93 10.91
CA MET A 1 -1.50 12.64 9.64
C MET A 1 -2.39 11.74 8.81
N LEU A 2 -2.67 12.14 7.56
CA LEU A 2 -3.61 11.45 6.68
C LEU A 2 -2.94 10.61 5.60
N LYS A 3 -1.62 10.71 5.47
CA LYS A 3 -0.84 10.00 4.47
C LYS A 3 0.52 9.62 5.06
N ILE A 4 0.95 8.39 4.81
CA ILE A 4 2.27 7.89 5.22
C ILE A 4 2.91 7.20 4.02
N ASP A 5 4.17 7.53 3.73
CA ASP A 5 4.92 6.94 2.62
C ASP A 5 6.13 6.16 3.15
N LYS A 6 6.45 5.06 2.47
CA LYS A 6 7.64 4.26 2.72
C LYS A 6 8.23 3.85 1.37
N THR A 7 9.55 3.93 1.20
CA THR A 7 10.23 3.44 0.01
C THR A 7 10.72 2.01 0.26
N VAL A 8 10.46 1.11 -0.67
CA VAL A 8 10.96 -0.26 -0.62
C VAL A 8 11.74 -0.59 -1.88
N LYS A 9 12.71 -1.50 -1.78
CA LYS A 9 13.46 -2.02 -2.93
C LYS A 9 12.71 -3.18 -3.55
N VAL A 10 12.89 -3.38 -4.86
CA VAL A 10 12.27 -4.48 -5.61
C VAL A 10 13.36 -5.43 -6.08
N SER A 11 13.30 -6.69 -5.63
CA SER A 11 14.31 -7.70 -5.96
C SER A 11 14.23 -8.19 -7.41
N ASP A 12 13.04 -8.17 -8.02
CA ASP A 12 12.78 -8.58 -9.40
C ASP A 12 12.29 -7.39 -10.23
N ALA A 13 13.09 -6.33 -10.27
CA ALA A 13 12.75 -5.04 -10.91
C ALA A 13 12.28 -5.19 -12.36
N TYR A 14 12.78 -6.19 -13.09
CA TYR A 14 12.37 -6.44 -14.47
C TYR A 14 10.86 -6.72 -14.59
N ARG A 15 10.24 -7.25 -13.54
CA ARG A 15 8.78 -7.49 -13.48
C ARG A 15 8.00 -6.25 -13.04
N TRP A 16 8.71 -5.24 -12.58
CA TRP A 16 8.11 -3.98 -12.12
C TRP A 16 8.62 -2.82 -12.97
N TYR A 17 8.58 -3.03 -14.30
CA TYR A 17 8.97 -2.02 -15.31
C TYR A 17 10.41 -1.51 -15.14
N GLY A 18 11.31 -2.33 -14.60
CA GLY A 18 12.70 -1.93 -14.33
C GLY A 18 12.88 -1.04 -13.12
N GLN A 19 11.82 -0.76 -12.39
CA GLN A 19 11.86 0.11 -11.21
C GLN A 19 12.47 -0.63 -10.02
N LYS A 20 13.63 -0.15 -9.56
CA LYS A 20 14.38 -0.79 -8.48
C LYS A 20 13.87 -0.43 -7.09
N GLU A 21 13.21 0.71 -6.97
CA GLU A 21 12.59 1.20 -5.75
C GLU A 21 11.19 1.68 -6.07
N ILE A 22 10.25 1.40 -5.18
CA ILE A 22 8.87 1.87 -5.32
C ILE A 22 8.42 2.51 -4.01
N GLU A 23 7.49 3.46 -4.12
CA GLU A 23 6.84 4.01 -2.95
C GLU A 23 5.65 3.15 -2.56
N VAL A 24 5.55 2.86 -1.26
CA VAL A 24 4.36 2.29 -0.65
C VAL A 24 3.67 3.43 0.09
N ARG A 25 2.43 3.73 -0.28
CA ARG A 25 1.66 4.83 0.29
C ARG A 25 0.46 4.29 1.05
N MET A 26 0.25 4.84 2.22
CA MET A 26 -0.91 4.53 3.06
C MET A 26 -1.76 5.77 3.17
N TRP A 27 -3.02 5.68 2.74
CA TRP A 27 -3.94 6.82 2.73
C TRP A 27 -5.12 6.61 3.65
N HIS A 28 -5.36 7.63 4.45
CA HIS A 28 -6.58 7.79 5.24
C HIS A 28 -7.72 8.24 4.31
N PRO A 29 -8.97 7.81 4.53
CA PRO A 29 -10.07 8.20 3.64
C PRO A 29 -10.30 9.71 3.55
N ASP A 30 -9.99 10.49 4.58
CA ASP A 30 -10.09 11.95 4.53
C ASP A 30 -9.08 12.59 3.58
N TYR A 31 -8.03 11.86 3.19
CA TYR A 31 -7.02 12.36 2.27
C TYR A 31 -7.46 12.25 0.81
N TRP A 32 -8.18 11.19 0.43
CA TRP A 32 -8.47 10.92 -0.98
C TRP A 32 -9.96 10.87 -1.31
N ASP A 33 -10.79 10.27 -0.50
CA ASP A 33 -12.22 10.13 -0.79
C ASP A 33 -12.94 9.75 0.50
N ASN A 34 -13.73 10.66 1.03
CA ASN A 34 -14.47 10.44 2.28
C ASN A 34 -15.96 10.42 2.00
N THR A 35 -16.47 9.26 1.55
CA THR A 35 -17.87 9.00 1.32
C THR A 35 -18.40 8.03 2.37
N GLU A 36 -19.71 7.78 2.39
CA GLU A 36 -20.30 6.75 3.26
C GLU A 36 -19.71 5.37 2.99
N GLU A 37 -19.32 5.09 1.75
CA GLU A 37 -18.73 3.80 1.37
C GLU A 37 -17.27 3.68 1.79
N THR A 38 -16.53 4.78 1.85
CA THR A 38 -15.08 4.79 2.09
C THR A 38 -14.66 5.34 3.42
N LYS A 39 -15.58 5.82 4.24
CA LYS A 39 -15.28 6.54 5.49
C LYS A 39 -14.40 5.78 6.48
N ASP A 40 -14.43 4.45 6.45
CA ASP A 40 -13.62 3.59 7.32
C ASP A 40 -12.50 2.86 6.54
N CYS A 41 -12.31 3.22 5.28
CA CYS A 41 -11.42 2.52 4.36
C CYS A 41 -10.02 3.14 4.37
N VAL A 42 -9.02 2.39 4.78
CA VAL A 42 -7.61 2.78 4.70
C VAL A 42 -6.99 2.04 3.52
N ARG A 43 -6.28 2.76 2.66
CA ARG A 43 -5.71 2.19 1.44
C ARG A 43 -4.19 2.12 1.53
N ILE A 44 -3.62 0.96 1.19
CA ILE A 44 -2.18 0.79 1.02
C ILE A 44 -1.92 0.50 -0.46
N MET A 45 -1.01 1.27 -1.07
CA MET A 45 -0.70 1.21 -2.50
C MET A 45 0.79 1.02 -2.72
N PHE A 46 1.11 0.21 -3.72
CA PHE A 46 2.46 0.13 -4.30
C PHE A 46 2.43 0.87 -5.63
N MET A 47 3.20 1.96 -5.74
CA MET A 47 3.17 2.87 -6.89
C MET A 47 4.17 2.46 -7.95
N SER A 48 3.74 2.44 -9.22
CA SER A 48 4.62 2.18 -10.36
C SER A 48 5.17 3.48 -10.96
N VAL A 49 6.06 3.35 -11.97
CA VAL A 49 6.72 4.50 -12.62
C VAL A 49 5.76 5.41 -13.38
N ASP A 50 4.61 4.90 -13.80
CA ASP A 50 3.62 5.65 -14.57
C ASP A 50 2.46 6.13 -13.71
N ASP A 51 2.66 6.23 -12.40
CA ASP A 51 1.67 6.61 -11.41
C ASP A 51 0.46 5.66 -11.32
N THR A 52 0.52 4.51 -11.94
CA THR A 52 -0.46 3.46 -11.65
C THR A 52 -0.14 2.84 -10.31
N ALA A 53 -1.15 2.27 -9.67
CA ALA A 53 -0.99 1.67 -8.37
C ALA A 53 -1.67 0.31 -8.31
N VAL A 54 -1.04 -0.62 -7.62
CA VAL A 54 -1.74 -1.79 -7.11
C VAL A 54 -2.02 -1.55 -5.65
N TYR A 55 -3.23 -1.79 -5.21
CA TYR A 55 -3.64 -1.37 -3.89
C TYR A 55 -4.54 -2.39 -3.21
N ARG A 56 -4.65 -2.22 -1.90
CA ARG A 56 -5.56 -2.99 -1.08
C ARG A 56 -6.22 -2.07 -0.06
N ASP A 57 -7.54 -2.25 0.11
CA ASP A 57 -8.34 -1.47 1.04
C ASP A 57 -8.64 -2.29 2.30
N PHE A 58 -8.54 -1.63 3.44
CA PHE A 58 -8.78 -2.23 4.76
C PHE A 58 -9.94 -1.50 5.42
N ASN A 59 -11.07 -2.19 5.59
CA ASN A 59 -12.30 -1.60 6.11
C ASN A 59 -13.08 -2.52 7.06
N GLU A 60 -12.40 -3.54 7.62
CA GLU A 60 -13.06 -4.59 8.41
C GLU A 60 -13.48 -4.13 9.81
N TRP A 61 -12.73 -3.16 10.35
CA TRP A 61 -12.95 -2.73 11.74
C TRP A 61 -13.40 -1.29 11.82
N GLY A 62 -13.35 -0.47 12.55
CA GLY A 62 -13.55 0.97 12.48
C GLY A 62 -12.32 1.69 11.96
N LEU A 63 -12.47 2.95 11.59
CA LEU A 63 -11.40 3.72 10.95
C LEU A 63 -10.12 3.77 11.79
N GLU A 64 -10.24 4.02 13.09
CA GLU A 64 -9.07 4.11 13.97
C GLU A 64 -8.31 2.78 14.04
N ALA A 65 -9.04 1.66 14.17
CA ALA A 65 -8.45 0.33 14.21
C ALA A 65 -7.80 -0.03 12.87
N ASN A 66 -8.45 0.27 11.75
CA ASN A 66 -7.89 0.05 10.42
C ASN A 66 -6.61 0.85 10.20
N TRP A 67 -6.62 2.13 10.60
CA TRP A 67 -5.46 3.01 10.49
C TRP A 67 -4.27 2.50 11.31
N ASN A 68 -4.50 2.14 12.56
CA ASN A 68 -3.44 1.66 13.44
C ASN A 68 -2.88 0.31 12.96
N TRP A 69 -3.74 -0.60 12.52
CA TRP A 69 -3.32 -1.88 11.97
C TRP A 69 -2.48 -1.71 10.72
N CYS A 70 -2.93 -0.87 9.78
CA CYS A 70 -2.23 -0.60 8.53
C CYS A 70 -0.87 0.07 8.78
N LYS A 71 -0.82 0.98 9.74
CA LYS A 71 0.42 1.66 10.10
C LYS A 71 1.45 0.69 10.67
N GLU A 72 1.03 -0.20 11.57
CA GLU A 72 1.88 -1.26 12.11
C GLU A 72 2.33 -2.20 10.99
N TRP A 73 1.42 -2.59 10.11
CA TRP A 73 1.73 -3.47 8.99
C TRP A 73 2.74 -2.83 8.05
N LEU A 74 2.56 -1.54 7.71
CA LEU A 74 3.47 -0.81 6.83
C LEU A 74 4.90 -0.78 7.38
N PHE A 75 5.06 -0.47 8.67
CA PHE A 75 6.38 -0.30 9.26
C PHE A 75 7.02 -1.61 9.73
N ASP A 76 6.23 -2.56 10.20
CA ASP A 76 6.76 -3.77 10.86
C ASP A 76 6.70 -5.02 9.97
N LYS A 77 5.77 -5.08 9.01
CA LYS A 77 5.52 -6.28 8.21
C LYS A 77 5.94 -6.17 6.76
N ILE A 78 5.86 -5.00 6.14
CA ILE A 78 6.37 -4.82 4.78
C ILE A 78 7.90 -4.77 4.87
N PRO A 79 8.61 -5.73 4.25
CA PRO A 79 10.08 -5.73 4.30
C PRO A 79 10.68 -4.59 3.48
N ASP A 80 11.95 -4.28 3.72
CA ASP A 80 12.66 -3.23 2.97
C ASP A 80 12.90 -3.62 1.51
N THR A 81 12.87 -4.92 1.21
CA THR A 81 12.97 -5.45 -0.14
C THR A 81 11.80 -6.39 -0.39
N VAL A 82 11.05 -6.14 -1.45
CA VAL A 82 9.90 -6.96 -1.85
C VAL A 82 10.15 -7.59 -3.21
N SER A 83 9.43 -8.69 -3.50
CA SER A 83 9.39 -9.32 -4.82
C SER A 83 7.96 -9.31 -5.33
N THR A 84 7.80 -9.55 -6.64
CA THR A 84 6.46 -9.72 -7.23
C THR A 84 5.70 -10.87 -6.55
N GLU A 85 6.39 -11.96 -6.24
CA GLU A 85 5.80 -13.10 -5.53
C GLU A 85 5.28 -12.70 -4.15
N TRP A 86 6.07 -11.93 -3.39
CA TRP A 86 5.64 -11.43 -2.09
C TRP A 86 4.37 -10.58 -2.21
N MET A 87 4.32 -9.73 -3.24
CA MET A 87 3.16 -8.88 -3.49
C MET A 87 1.91 -9.70 -3.82
N TYR A 88 2.04 -10.75 -4.63
CA TYR A 88 0.94 -11.67 -4.93
C TYR A 88 0.42 -12.35 -3.66
N GLU A 89 1.32 -12.83 -2.83
CA GLU A 89 0.96 -13.53 -1.58
C GLU A 89 0.19 -12.64 -0.61
N HIS A 90 0.43 -11.33 -0.67
CA HIS A 90 -0.20 -10.36 0.23
C HIS A 90 -1.33 -9.55 -0.41
N GLY A 91 -1.79 -9.96 -1.59
CA GLY A 91 -2.93 -9.33 -2.23
C GLY A 91 -2.63 -8.07 -3.05
N TYR A 92 -1.36 -7.82 -3.36
CA TYR A 92 -0.92 -6.70 -4.20
C TYR A 92 -0.45 -7.20 -5.58
N ALA A 93 -1.29 -7.94 -6.27
CA ALA A 93 -0.94 -8.49 -7.59
C ALA A 93 -0.76 -7.35 -8.60
N PRO A 94 0.45 -7.16 -9.18
CA PRO A 94 0.70 -6.07 -10.13
C PRO A 94 0.12 -6.33 -11.52
N PHE A 95 -0.26 -7.54 -11.78
CA PHE A 95 -0.72 -7.94 -13.13
C PHE A 95 -1.90 -8.91 -13.09
#